data_3980546d0ab04c0726e1386219c7062b
#
_entry.id   3980546d0ab04c0726e1386219c7062b
#
_cell.length_a   1.000
_cell.length_b   1.000
_cell.length_c   1.000
_cell.angle_alpha   90.00
_cell.angle_beta   90.00
_cell.angle_gamma   90.00
#
_symmetry.space_group_name_H-M   'P 1'
#
loop_
_entity.id
_entity.type
_entity.pdbx_description
1 polymer ?
#
loop_
_entity_poly.entity_id
_entity_poly.type
_entity_poly.pdbx_seq_one_letter_code
_entity_poly.pdbx_strand_id
1 'polypeptide(L)'
;MSQRPLSLRLALCCALLSSTAAMAVPAADPQSPPPVSTGDSARPALPEQLQDFGAYVDSARKTFDVPGIAVAIVKDGKVVMEQGFGLREIGKSEPVDAKTLFAIASNTKAFTAAALQQLADEGKLKMDDRVVDHLPWFRMSDAYVTNDMRIRDLLAHRSGLSLGAGDLLYWPPTSYSTKEVVQRLANVPIKNGFRSGYAYDNILFAVATLVIEEASGQSYADYLRQHLFAPVGMDDSLVDMTSLKPGMDVATGHAKADFKDLEPVPPMAWLNDPGAGGIYSSVHDMAKWMNVQLAGGVLPGQGTDGEPKRLFSEKAHREMWSMLTPIGIGKPSIPELAPLTPNFSGYGESWFLSDYRGQKLVWHTGGWPGMVSRVTLVPGENLGVVVLTNAESGAAFNAVTYRVLDAYLNPDKKTDWVAAYDKSVQKGQANADDSMAKHEAARDKSSKPSLPLAKYAGTYRDPWYGDVIVSQEGGKLRLRFSKTAQLVGTMTPWQHDSFVVRWDDRTLNADAFVNFQLDVDGHITEARMEPISPLTDFSFDFQDLRLAPLPADKP
;
A
#
# COMPACT_ATOMS: atom_id res chain seq x y z
N MET A 1 38.72 54.15 6.31
CA MET A 1 38.95 54.94 7.56
C MET A 1 37.93 54.31 8.55
N SER A 2 38.32 53.74 9.58
CA SER A 2 39.06 53.67 10.78
C SER A 2 38.59 52.42 11.51
N GLN A 3 39.33 51.35 11.62
CA GLN A 3 40.15 50.77 12.66
C GLN A 3 39.52 50.70 14.07
N ARG A 4 39.23 49.49 14.49
CA ARG A 4 39.52 48.65 15.70
C ARG A 4 39.76 49.38 17.08
N PRO A 5 39.75 48.68 18.29
CA PRO A 5 40.17 47.31 18.56
C PRO A 5 39.38 46.49 19.65
N LEU A 6 39.76 45.21 19.71
CA LEU A 6 39.69 44.20 20.77
C LEU A 6 39.80 44.69 22.21
N SER A 7 39.10 44.04 23.14
CA SER A 7 39.63 43.76 24.48
C SER A 7 39.12 42.39 25.00
N LEU A 8 40.12 41.57 25.23
CA LEU A 8 40.14 40.28 25.93
C LEU A 8 40.03 40.56 27.45
N ARG A 9 39.11 39.88 28.14
CA ARG A 9 39.26 39.66 29.59
C ARG A 9 38.97 38.22 29.95
N LEU A 10 40.04 37.56 30.35
CA LEU A 10 40.15 36.32 31.07
C LEU A 10 39.65 36.54 32.51
N ALA A 11 38.76 35.67 33.01
CA ALA A 11 38.57 35.48 34.44
C ALA A 11 38.37 34.01 34.74
N LEU A 12 39.38 33.49 35.40
CA LEU A 12 39.50 32.19 36.06
C LEU A 12 38.73 32.27 37.38
N CYS A 13 37.84 31.29 37.69
CA CYS A 13 37.69 30.84 39.09
C CYS A 13 36.79 29.59 39.21
N CYS A 14 37.38 28.61 39.86
CA CYS A 14 36.84 27.65 40.82
C CYS A 14 35.89 26.56 40.38
N ALA A 15 36.45 25.38 40.30
CA ALA A 15 35.81 24.08 40.41
C ALA A 15 35.01 23.95 41.73
N LEU A 16 33.76 23.56 41.60
CA LEU A 16 33.01 22.90 42.67
C LEU A 16 32.47 21.60 42.07
N LEU A 17 33.07 20.50 42.49
CA LEU A 17 32.61 19.14 42.31
C LEU A 17 31.31 18.95 43.11
N SER A 18 30.20 18.91 42.44
CA SER A 18 28.98 18.33 42.98
C SER A 18 28.71 17.03 42.22
N SER A 19 29.01 15.93 42.89
CA SER A 19 28.66 14.57 42.51
C SER A 19 27.13 14.38 42.52
N THR A 20 26.50 14.54 41.37
CA THR A 20 25.15 14.01 41.17
C THR A 20 25.28 12.56 40.76
N ALA A 21 24.95 11.67 41.69
CA ALA A 21 24.73 10.26 41.40
C ALA A 21 23.59 10.18 40.37
N ALA A 22 23.92 9.82 39.14
CA ALA A 22 22.93 9.39 38.15
C ALA A 22 22.36 8.09 38.63
N MET A 23 21.11 8.11 39.14
CA MET A 23 20.33 6.88 39.32
C MET A 23 20.09 6.34 37.91
N ALA A 24 20.79 5.25 37.58
CA ALA A 24 20.46 4.43 36.46
C ALA A 24 19.05 3.85 36.68
N VAL A 25 18.09 4.28 35.88
CA VAL A 25 16.82 3.58 35.76
C VAL A 25 17.15 2.21 35.14
N PRO A 26 16.84 1.10 35.80
CA PRO A 26 17.04 -0.20 35.18
C PRO A 26 16.19 -0.25 33.91
N ALA A 27 16.83 -0.56 32.78
CA ALA A 27 16.12 -0.91 31.55
C ALA A 27 15.18 -2.06 31.90
N ALA A 28 13.89 -1.91 31.61
CA ALA A 28 12.95 -2.99 31.74
C ALA A 28 13.42 -4.12 30.81
N ASP A 29 13.69 -5.27 31.42
CA ASP A 29 13.99 -6.51 30.70
C ASP A 29 12.87 -6.75 29.68
N PRO A 30 13.18 -7.04 28.42
CA PRO A 30 12.16 -7.46 27.47
C PRO A 30 11.57 -8.78 27.98
N GLN A 31 10.34 -8.74 28.44
CA GLN A 31 9.63 -9.95 28.87
C GLN A 31 9.65 -10.95 27.71
N SER A 32 10.17 -12.13 27.95
CA SER A 32 10.11 -13.25 27.02
C SER A 32 8.65 -13.50 26.64
N PRO A 33 8.32 -13.72 25.36
CA PRO A 33 6.96 -14.02 24.95
C PRO A 33 6.46 -15.28 25.70
N PRO A 34 5.18 -15.33 26.09
CA PRO A 34 4.63 -16.49 26.77
C PRO A 34 4.67 -17.72 25.87
N PRO A 35 4.84 -18.93 26.41
CA PRO A 35 4.91 -20.16 25.64
C PRO A 35 3.61 -20.43 24.89
N VAL A 36 3.71 -20.77 23.61
CA VAL A 36 2.56 -21.17 22.77
C VAL A 36 2.02 -22.50 23.25
N SER A 37 0.81 -22.51 23.80
CA SER A 37 0.12 -23.72 24.26
C SER A 37 -0.43 -24.52 23.08
N THR A 38 0.08 -25.72 22.85
CA THR A 38 -0.47 -26.73 21.93
C THR A 38 -1.50 -27.62 22.66
N GLY A 39 -2.71 -27.11 22.79
CA GLY A 39 -3.82 -27.91 23.33
C GLY A 39 -5.11 -27.47 22.66
N ASP A 40 -5.93 -28.45 22.29
CA ASP A 40 -7.30 -28.26 21.78
C ASP A 40 -8.20 -27.68 22.91
N SER A 41 -7.94 -26.42 23.26
CA SER A 41 -8.68 -25.69 24.27
C SER A 41 -9.73 -24.83 23.56
N ALA A 42 -10.99 -24.90 24.01
CA ALA A 42 -12.10 -24.08 23.52
C ALA A 42 -11.65 -22.63 23.23
N ARG A 43 -12.10 -22.07 22.11
CA ARG A 43 -11.79 -20.68 21.74
C ARG A 43 -12.09 -19.75 22.91
N PRO A 44 -11.19 -18.83 23.28
CA PRO A 44 -11.46 -17.87 24.32
C PRO A 44 -12.75 -17.07 23.98
N ALA A 45 -13.54 -16.75 25.01
CA ALA A 45 -14.74 -15.93 24.80
C ALA A 45 -14.36 -14.52 24.35
N LEU A 46 -15.15 -13.95 23.45
CA LEU A 46 -15.06 -12.53 23.10
C LEU A 46 -15.34 -11.67 24.33
N PRO A 47 -14.66 -10.53 24.50
CA PRO A 47 -15.02 -9.54 25.52
C PRO A 47 -16.51 -9.17 25.45
N GLU A 48 -17.09 -8.78 26.59
CA GLU A 48 -18.50 -8.35 26.68
C GLU A 48 -18.82 -7.24 25.65
N GLN A 49 -17.88 -6.33 25.41
CA GLN A 49 -17.98 -5.22 24.46
C GLN A 49 -18.12 -5.69 23.00
N LEU A 50 -17.82 -6.95 22.70
CA LEU A 50 -17.92 -7.54 21.34
C LEU A 50 -19.03 -8.60 21.23
N GLN A 51 -19.94 -8.71 22.19
CA GLN A 51 -21.08 -9.65 22.11
C GLN A 51 -22.02 -9.34 20.94
N ASP A 52 -22.14 -8.07 20.54
CA ASP A 52 -22.91 -7.60 19.38
C ASP A 52 -22.09 -7.46 18.10
N PHE A 53 -20.84 -7.98 18.08
CA PHE A 53 -19.87 -7.69 17.01
C PHE A 53 -20.34 -8.13 15.62
N GLY A 54 -21.03 -9.24 15.48
CA GLY A 54 -21.60 -9.67 14.20
C GLY A 54 -22.59 -8.65 13.62
N ALA A 55 -23.49 -8.13 14.48
CA ALA A 55 -24.44 -7.09 14.06
C ALA A 55 -23.70 -5.77 13.72
N TYR A 56 -22.63 -5.45 14.44
CA TYR A 56 -21.81 -4.27 14.18
C TYR A 56 -21.09 -4.37 12.82
N VAL A 57 -20.48 -5.53 12.50
CA VAL A 57 -19.86 -5.77 11.19
C VAL A 57 -20.88 -5.67 10.06
N ASP A 58 -22.08 -6.23 10.25
CA ASP A 58 -23.15 -6.11 9.26
C ASP A 58 -23.65 -4.66 9.09
N SER A 59 -23.68 -3.87 10.15
CA SER A 59 -23.97 -2.44 10.07
C SER A 59 -22.89 -1.71 9.26
N ALA A 60 -21.61 -1.94 9.56
CA ALA A 60 -20.50 -1.35 8.79
C ALA A 60 -20.58 -1.73 7.31
N ARG A 61 -20.79 -3.02 7.01
CA ARG A 61 -20.91 -3.55 5.66
C ARG A 61 -22.02 -2.84 4.87
N LYS A 62 -23.20 -2.68 5.49
CA LYS A 62 -24.35 -2.03 4.85
C LYS A 62 -24.15 -0.52 4.67
N THR A 63 -23.58 0.16 5.67
CA THR A 63 -23.34 1.60 5.61
C THR A 63 -22.35 1.97 4.50
N PHE A 64 -21.36 1.11 4.25
CA PHE A 64 -20.30 1.39 3.30
C PHE A 64 -20.42 0.60 1.98
N ASP A 65 -21.59 0.03 1.69
CA ASP A 65 -21.87 -0.73 0.46
C ASP A 65 -20.86 -1.87 0.21
N VAL A 66 -20.47 -2.61 1.24
CA VAL A 66 -19.54 -3.74 1.13
C VAL A 66 -20.32 -5.05 1.06
N PRO A 67 -20.29 -5.80 -0.05
CA PRO A 67 -21.03 -7.05 -0.18
C PRO A 67 -20.59 -8.12 0.82
N GLY A 68 -19.29 -8.23 1.07
CA GLY A 68 -18.71 -9.23 1.97
C GLY A 68 -17.52 -8.73 2.77
N ILE A 69 -17.45 -9.12 4.03
CA ILE A 69 -16.34 -8.85 4.96
C ILE A 69 -15.96 -10.15 5.65
N ALA A 70 -14.66 -10.42 5.78
CA ALA A 70 -14.13 -11.45 6.67
C ALA A 70 -13.26 -10.81 7.76
N VAL A 71 -13.36 -11.32 9.00
CA VAL A 71 -12.64 -10.81 10.16
C VAL A 71 -12.03 -11.96 10.94
N ALA A 72 -10.76 -11.81 11.38
CA ALA A 72 -10.22 -12.64 12.44
C ALA A 72 -9.58 -11.79 13.54
N ILE A 73 -9.69 -12.28 14.77
CA ILE A 73 -9.11 -11.71 15.98
C ILE A 73 -8.24 -12.79 16.63
N VAL A 74 -6.99 -12.47 16.90
CA VAL A 74 -6.09 -13.31 17.69
C VAL A 74 -5.72 -12.59 18.97
N LYS A 75 -5.66 -13.33 20.08
CA LYS A 75 -5.29 -12.83 21.41
C LYS A 75 -4.52 -13.91 22.17
N ASP A 76 -3.36 -13.54 22.69
CA ASP A 76 -2.51 -14.43 23.48
C ASP A 76 -2.17 -15.76 22.75
N GLY A 77 -1.86 -15.65 21.44
CA GLY A 77 -1.51 -16.78 20.59
C GLY A 77 -2.68 -17.67 20.16
N LYS A 78 -3.92 -17.28 20.46
CA LYS A 78 -5.13 -18.05 20.12
C LYS A 78 -6.03 -17.27 19.17
N VAL A 79 -6.70 -17.99 18.28
CA VAL A 79 -7.78 -17.43 17.47
C VAL A 79 -9.02 -17.30 18.36
N VAL A 80 -9.40 -16.04 18.65
CA VAL A 80 -10.60 -15.73 19.44
C VAL A 80 -11.83 -15.76 18.55
N MET A 81 -11.70 -15.24 17.31
CA MET A 81 -12.76 -15.18 16.32
C MET A 81 -12.16 -15.29 14.91
N GLU A 82 -12.84 -15.98 14.03
CA GLU A 82 -12.65 -15.95 12.58
C GLU A 82 -14.02 -16.19 11.94
N GLN A 83 -14.49 -15.23 11.13
CA GLN A 83 -15.84 -15.29 10.56
C GLN A 83 -15.96 -14.41 9.31
N GLY A 84 -16.78 -14.90 8.33
CA GLY A 84 -17.24 -14.13 7.20
C GLY A 84 -18.65 -13.59 7.41
N PHE A 85 -18.96 -12.49 6.73
CA PHE A 85 -20.26 -11.80 6.75
C PHE A 85 -20.61 -11.37 5.34
N GLY A 86 -21.86 -11.50 4.95
CA GLY A 86 -22.34 -11.11 3.63
C GLY A 86 -21.97 -12.11 2.53
N LEU A 87 -21.81 -11.64 1.30
CA LEU A 87 -21.74 -12.44 0.08
C LEU A 87 -20.38 -12.26 -0.62
N ARG A 88 -19.94 -13.35 -1.28
CA ARG A 88 -18.73 -13.32 -2.12
C ARG A 88 -18.87 -12.43 -3.35
N GLU A 89 -20.10 -12.31 -3.86
CA GLU A 89 -20.40 -11.47 -5.01
C GLU A 89 -21.85 -10.95 -4.91
N ILE A 90 -22.06 -9.67 -5.23
CA ILE A 90 -23.39 -9.09 -5.28
C ILE A 90 -24.25 -9.82 -6.33
N GLY A 91 -25.51 -10.09 -5.96
CA GLY A 91 -26.46 -10.80 -6.85
C GLY A 91 -26.29 -12.33 -6.88
N LYS A 92 -25.28 -12.89 -6.18
CA LYS A 92 -25.13 -14.33 -5.96
C LYS A 92 -25.52 -14.74 -4.54
N SER A 93 -25.55 -16.02 -4.25
CA SER A 93 -26.00 -16.57 -2.97
C SER A 93 -24.88 -17.05 -2.05
N GLU A 94 -23.67 -17.21 -2.58
CA GLU A 94 -22.55 -17.80 -1.89
C GLU A 94 -22.06 -16.86 -0.78
N PRO A 95 -22.06 -17.31 0.49
CA PRO A 95 -21.61 -16.47 1.59
C PRO A 95 -20.09 -16.35 1.63
N VAL A 96 -19.61 -15.28 2.25
CA VAL A 96 -18.22 -15.18 2.72
C VAL A 96 -18.09 -15.99 3.99
N ASP A 97 -17.03 -16.79 4.12
CA ASP A 97 -16.66 -17.47 5.36
C ASP A 97 -15.20 -17.18 5.76
N ALA A 98 -14.70 -17.86 6.80
CA ALA A 98 -13.35 -17.64 7.31
C ALA A 98 -12.24 -18.09 6.35
N LYS A 99 -12.55 -18.97 5.39
CA LYS A 99 -11.62 -19.51 4.38
C LYS A 99 -11.74 -18.86 3.02
N THR A 100 -12.77 -18.03 2.82
CA THR A 100 -12.92 -17.27 1.57
C THR A 100 -11.64 -16.45 1.30
N LEU A 101 -11.08 -16.62 0.11
CA LEU A 101 -9.87 -15.92 -0.33
C LEU A 101 -10.20 -14.51 -0.82
N PHE A 102 -9.37 -13.57 -0.40
CA PHE A 102 -9.36 -12.18 -0.86
C PHE A 102 -7.95 -11.82 -1.33
N ALA A 103 -7.82 -10.92 -2.29
CA ALA A 103 -6.56 -10.24 -2.53
C ALA A 103 -6.21 -9.41 -1.28
N ILE A 104 -5.10 -9.73 -0.61
CA ILE A 104 -4.66 -8.96 0.57
C ILE A 104 -3.84 -7.74 0.18
N ALA A 105 -3.56 -7.60 -1.12
CA ALA A 105 -2.85 -6.47 -1.71
C ALA A 105 -1.57 -6.12 -0.91
N SER A 106 -1.36 -4.86 -0.55
CA SER A 106 -0.11 -4.41 0.09
C SER A 106 0.20 -5.03 1.46
N ASN A 107 -0.71 -5.81 2.07
CA ASN A 107 -0.32 -6.68 3.19
C ASN A 107 0.69 -7.75 2.76
N THR A 108 0.83 -8.03 1.45
CA THR A 108 1.89 -8.87 0.84
C THR A 108 3.30 -8.37 1.19
N LYS A 109 3.49 -7.05 1.30
CA LYS A 109 4.79 -6.43 1.57
C LYS A 109 5.47 -6.98 2.83
N ALA A 110 4.68 -7.30 3.86
CA ALA A 110 5.19 -7.92 5.09
C ALA A 110 5.78 -9.31 4.86
N PHE A 111 5.23 -10.07 3.91
CA PHE A 111 5.77 -11.38 3.51
C PHE A 111 7.05 -11.22 2.68
N THR A 112 7.12 -10.21 1.81
CA THR A 112 8.33 -9.87 1.06
C THR A 112 9.48 -9.48 2.00
N ALA A 113 9.20 -8.65 3.02
CA ALA A 113 10.18 -8.31 4.04
C ALA A 113 10.65 -9.54 4.82
N ALA A 114 9.72 -10.40 5.25
CA ALA A 114 10.04 -11.63 5.96
C ALA A 114 10.91 -12.58 5.11
N ALA A 115 10.65 -12.69 3.80
CA ALA A 115 11.46 -13.49 2.88
C ALA A 115 12.91 -12.97 2.78
N LEU A 116 13.10 -11.66 2.64
CA LEU A 116 14.43 -11.06 2.62
C LEU A 116 15.15 -11.22 3.96
N GLN A 117 14.44 -11.09 5.09
CA GLN A 117 15.00 -11.32 6.42
C GLN A 117 15.38 -12.80 6.65
N GLN A 118 14.61 -13.77 6.13
CA GLN A 118 15.00 -15.18 6.15
C GLN A 118 16.29 -15.41 5.36
N LEU A 119 16.39 -14.87 4.15
CA LEU A 119 17.61 -14.98 3.33
C LEU A 119 18.81 -14.31 4.03
N ALA A 120 18.58 -13.25 4.79
CA ALA A 120 19.62 -12.62 5.61
C ALA A 120 20.02 -13.49 6.81
N ASP A 121 19.08 -14.13 7.49
CA ASP A 121 19.34 -15.08 8.58
C ASP A 121 20.12 -16.31 8.06
N GLU A 122 19.85 -16.77 6.83
CA GLU A 122 20.58 -17.83 6.14
C GLU A 122 21.97 -17.41 5.62
N GLY A 123 22.31 -16.11 5.72
CA GLY A 123 23.58 -15.57 5.25
C GLY A 123 23.71 -15.46 3.71
N LYS A 124 22.61 -15.58 2.97
CA LYS A 124 22.58 -15.45 1.50
C LYS A 124 22.66 -14.00 1.04
N LEU A 125 22.27 -13.07 1.88
CA LEU A 125 22.38 -11.62 1.67
C LEU A 125 22.51 -10.92 3.03
N LYS A 126 22.73 -9.60 3.01
CA LYS A 126 22.57 -8.71 4.16
C LYS A 126 21.61 -7.60 3.82
N MET A 127 20.76 -7.20 4.76
CA MET A 127 19.79 -6.11 4.53
C MET A 127 20.49 -4.79 4.16
N ASP A 128 21.77 -4.63 4.51
CA ASP A 128 22.61 -3.49 4.15
C ASP A 128 23.43 -3.68 2.86
N ASP A 129 23.31 -4.81 2.18
CA ASP A 129 23.92 -4.98 0.85
C ASP A 129 23.29 -3.99 -0.14
N ARG A 130 24.10 -3.52 -1.08
CA ARG A 130 23.59 -2.67 -2.16
C ARG A 130 22.79 -3.52 -3.14
N VAL A 131 21.71 -2.98 -3.65
CA VAL A 131 20.90 -3.68 -4.66
C VAL A 131 21.74 -4.08 -5.89
N VAL A 132 22.65 -3.22 -6.31
CA VAL A 132 23.55 -3.49 -7.46
C VAL A 132 24.54 -4.64 -7.23
N ASP A 133 24.77 -5.06 -5.99
CA ASP A 133 25.62 -6.23 -5.69
C ASP A 133 24.88 -7.54 -6.02
N HIS A 134 23.55 -7.55 -5.96
CA HIS A 134 22.68 -8.68 -6.31
C HIS A 134 22.11 -8.57 -7.73
N LEU A 135 21.76 -7.34 -8.16
CA LEU A 135 21.23 -7.03 -9.49
C LEU A 135 22.15 -6.02 -10.20
N PRO A 136 23.29 -6.44 -10.81
CA PRO A 136 24.29 -5.53 -11.39
C PRO A 136 23.76 -4.59 -12.49
N TRP A 137 22.62 -4.92 -13.06
CA TRP A 137 21.91 -4.15 -14.10
C TRP A 137 20.89 -3.16 -13.52
N PHE A 138 20.61 -3.18 -12.21
CA PHE A 138 19.68 -2.26 -11.56
C PHE A 138 20.14 -0.81 -11.72
N ARG A 139 19.21 0.08 -12.09
CA ARG A 139 19.48 1.52 -12.22
C ARG A 139 18.25 2.32 -11.78
N MET A 140 18.51 3.37 -11.01
CA MET A 140 17.60 4.48 -10.78
C MET A 140 18.00 5.65 -11.68
N SER A 141 17.15 6.66 -11.84
CA SER A 141 17.46 7.86 -12.63
C SER A 141 18.62 8.70 -12.07
N ASP A 142 18.97 8.51 -10.81
CA ASP A 142 20.11 9.14 -10.14
C ASP A 142 21.22 8.10 -9.88
N ALA A 143 22.45 8.44 -10.25
CA ALA A 143 23.59 7.54 -10.13
C ALA A 143 24.02 7.29 -8.68
N TYR A 144 23.89 8.30 -7.79
CA TYR A 144 24.19 8.12 -6.37
C TYR A 144 23.17 7.17 -5.73
N VAL A 145 21.87 7.39 -5.97
CA VAL A 145 20.81 6.52 -5.47
C VAL A 145 20.99 5.10 -5.99
N THR A 146 21.31 4.93 -7.27
CA THR A 146 21.60 3.60 -7.88
C THR A 146 22.68 2.86 -7.09
N ASN A 147 23.79 3.53 -6.79
CA ASN A 147 24.96 2.89 -6.17
C ASN A 147 24.85 2.70 -4.66
N ASP A 148 23.98 3.44 -3.98
CA ASP A 148 23.85 3.38 -2.51
C ASP A 148 22.51 2.82 -2.03
N MET A 149 21.57 2.48 -2.94
CA MET A 149 20.31 1.81 -2.60
C MET A 149 20.60 0.47 -1.93
N ARG A 150 20.13 0.30 -0.69
CA ARG A 150 20.25 -0.93 0.10
C ARG A 150 18.98 -1.75 0.01
N ILE A 151 19.08 -3.05 0.25
CA ILE A 151 17.91 -3.95 0.26
C ILE A 151 16.84 -3.45 1.23
N ARG A 152 17.22 -3.00 2.44
CA ARG A 152 16.26 -2.42 3.40
C ARG A 152 15.58 -1.14 2.91
N ASP A 153 16.22 -0.36 2.04
CA ASP A 153 15.60 0.86 1.48
C ASP A 153 14.44 0.54 0.55
N LEU A 154 14.47 -0.63 -0.12
CA LEU A 154 13.38 -1.12 -0.97
C LEU A 154 12.09 -1.30 -0.17
N LEU A 155 12.19 -1.57 1.14
CA LEU A 155 11.09 -1.92 2.03
C LEU A 155 10.59 -0.74 2.89
N ALA A 156 11.19 0.45 2.77
CA ALA A 156 11.01 1.53 3.74
C ALA A 156 10.42 2.83 3.18
N HIS A 157 10.04 2.88 1.90
CA HIS A 157 9.42 4.04 1.23
C HIS A 157 10.20 5.36 1.41
N ARG A 158 11.53 5.30 1.22
CA ARG A 158 12.46 6.42 1.38
C ARG A 158 13.46 6.57 0.24
N SER A 159 13.09 6.07 -0.92
CA SER A 159 13.91 6.03 -2.14
C SER A 159 14.23 7.41 -2.73
N GLY A 160 13.41 8.40 -2.45
CA GLY A 160 13.40 9.71 -3.10
C GLY A 160 12.44 9.79 -4.29
N LEU A 161 11.78 8.69 -4.67
CA LEU A 161 10.65 8.73 -5.59
C LEU A 161 9.48 9.51 -4.97
N SER A 162 8.56 9.97 -5.81
CA SER A 162 7.29 10.56 -5.37
C SER A 162 6.29 9.45 -4.99
N LEU A 163 5.21 9.81 -4.29
CA LEU A 163 4.10 8.91 -4.01
C LEU A 163 3.58 8.27 -5.30
N GLY A 164 3.62 6.93 -5.36
CA GLY A 164 3.14 6.15 -6.51
C GLY A 164 3.98 6.28 -7.79
N ALA A 165 5.17 6.90 -7.73
CA ALA A 165 5.97 7.13 -8.94
C ALA A 165 6.33 5.83 -9.66
N GLY A 166 5.95 5.73 -10.92
CA GLY A 166 6.15 4.56 -11.77
C GLY A 166 5.06 3.48 -11.63
N ASP A 167 4.02 3.70 -10.83
CA ASP A 167 2.96 2.72 -10.62
C ASP A 167 2.20 2.38 -11.93
N LEU A 168 2.08 3.29 -12.89
CA LEU A 168 1.53 3.00 -14.23
C LEU A 168 2.29 1.90 -15.00
N LEU A 169 3.49 1.50 -14.56
CA LEU A 169 4.21 0.36 -15.16
C LEU A 169 3.58 -1.00 -14.85
N TYR A 170 2.71 -1.06 -13.86
CA TYR A 170 2.04 -2.31 -13.44
C TYR A 170 0.57 -2.09 -12.98
N TRP A 171 0.14 -0.84 -12.78
CA TRP A 171 -1.20 -0.49 -12.32
C TRP A 171 -1.91 0.50 -13.28
N PRO A 172 -3.10 0.17 -13.87
CA PRO A 172 -3.61 -1.21 -13.99
C PRO A 172 -2.63 -2.15 -14.66
N PRO A 173 -2.88 -3.49 -14.68
CA PRO A 173 -1.92 -4.44 -15.20
C PRO A 173 -1.39 -4.11 -16.58
N THR A 174 -0.10 -4.19 -16.74
CA THR A 174 0.58 -3.95 -18.01
C THR A 174 1.17 -5.23 -18.59
N SER A 175 1.53 -5.19 -19.87
CA SER A 175 2.24 -6.28 -20.56
C SER A 175 3.76 -6.29 -20.31
N TYR A 176 4.27 -5.47 -19.38
CA TYR A 176 5.67 -5.52 -18.98
C TYR A 176 5.94 -6.71 -18.05
N SER A 177 7.10 -7.34 -18.19
CA SER A 177 7.64 -8.27 -17.19
C SER A 177 8.17 -7.51 -15.97
N THR A 178 8.30 -8.19 -14.82
CA THR A 178 8.92 -7.62 -13.61
C THR A 178 10.28 -6.99 -13.89
N LYS A 179 11.10 -7.67 -14.70
CA LYS A 179 12.42 -7.15 -15.08
C LYS A 179 12.33 -5.86 -15.90
N GLU A 180 11.42 -5.78 -16.87
CA GLU A 180 11.20 -4.55 -17.65
C GLU A 180 10.68 -3.42 -16.78
N VAL A 181 9.77 -3.68 -15.82
CA VAL A 181 9.32 -2.70 -14.83
C VAL A 181 10.52 -2.13 -14.08
N VAL A 182 11.38 -2.98 -13.52
CA VAL A 182 12.57 -2.55 -12.78
C VAL A 182 13.58 -1.81 -13.66
N GLN A 183 13.80 -2.25 -14.91
CA GLN A 183 14.71 -1.55 -15.83
C GLN A 183 14.25 -0.13 -16.17
N ARG A 184 12.92 0.12 -16.14
CA ARG A 184 12.34 1.43 -16.43
C ARG A 184 12.51 2.44 -15.31
N LEU A 185 12.84 2.00 -14.10
CA LEU A 185 13.21 2.89 -12.97
C LEU A 185 14.36 3.84 -13.33
N ALA A 186 15.22 3.47 -14.26
CA ALA A 186 16.29 4.33 -14.77
C ALA A 186 15.78 5.67 -15.37
N ASN A 187 14.50 5.73 -15.73
CA ASN A 187 13.88 6.91 -16.34
C ASN A 187 12.79 7.54 -15.44
N VAL A 188 12.40 6.89 -14.32
CA VAL A 188 11.44 7.46 -13.36
C VAL A 188 12.12 8.57 -12.56
N PRO A 189 11.60 9.82 -12.59
CA PRO A 189 12.27 10.94 -11.93
C PRO A 189 12.32 10.78 -10.40
N ILE A 190 13.49 10.97 -9.78
CA ILE A 190 13.63 11.17 -8.34
C ILE A 190 13.38 12.65 -8.04
N LYS A 191 12.33 12.94 -7.27
CA LYS A 191 11.90 14.31 -6.96
C LYS A 191 12.16 14.72 -5.52
N ASN A 192 12.41 13.74 -4.64
CA ASN A 192 12.68 13.95 -3.23
C ASN A 192 14.13 13.57 -2.89
N GLY A 193 14.62 13.97 -1.73
CA GLY A 193 15.94 13.55 -1.26
C GLY A 193 15.95 12.07 -0.87
N PHE A 194 16.95 11.33 -1.31
CA PHE A 194 17.16 9.94 -0.92
C PHE A 194 17.25 9.81 0.61
N ARG A 195 16.46 8.93 1.21
CA ARG A 195 16.32 8.71 2.66
C ARG A 195 15.87 9.93 3.48
N SER A 196 15.39 11.00 2.83
CA SER A 196 15.07 12.25 3.53
C SER A 196 13.60 12.37 3.97
N GLY A 197 12.72 11.50 3.49
CA GLY A 197 11.30 11.54 3.80
C GLY A 197 10.57 10.32 3.31
N TYR A 198 9.31 10.24 3.72
CA TYR A 198 8.38 9.17 3.34
C TYR A 198 7.63 9.54 2.06
N ALA A 199 7.66 8.65 1.09
CA ALA A 199 6.77 8.64 -0.06
C ALA A 199 6.49 7.19 -0.44
N TYR A 200 5.23 6.76 -0.33
CA TYR A 200 4.87 5.37 -0.61
C TYR A 200 5.14 5.04 -2.08
N ASP A 201 6.01 4.09 -2.32
CA ASP A 201 6.37 3.59 -3.63
C ASP A 201 6.23 2.05 -3.68
N ASN A 202 5.37 1.54 -4.56
CA ASN A 202 5.17 0.11 -4.71
C ASN A 202 6.30 -0.52 -5.55
N ILE A 203 6.72 0.16 -6.60
CA ILE A 203 7.61 -0.36 -7.65
C ILE A 203 8.95 -0.93 -7.11
N LEU A 204 9.40 -0.51 -5.93
CA LEU A 204 10.60 -1.06 -5.30
C LEU A 204 10.39 -2.49 -4.78
N PHE A 205 9.15 -2.93 -4.62
CA PHE A 205 8.86 -4.32 -4.28
C PHE A 205 9.01 -5.26 -5.48
N ALA A 206 8.90 -4.75 -6.71
CA ALA A 206 9.34 -5.48 -7.90
C ALA A 206 10.85 -5.72 -7.88
N VAL A 207 11.65 -4.74 -7.41
CA VAL A 207 13.09 -4.93 -7.18
C VAL A 207 13.33 -5.97 -6.08
N ALA A 208 12.62 -5.86 -4.95
CA ALA A 208 12.71 -6.82 -3.85
C ALA A 208 12.37 -8.26 -4.29
N THR A 209 11.35 -8.42 -5.14
CA THR A 209 11.00 -9.70 -5.77
C THR A 209 12.20 -10.30 -6.49
N LEU A 210 12.86 -9.54 -7.37
CA LEU A 210 14.01 -10.02 -8.13
C LEU A 210 15.25 -10.28 -7.25
N VAL A 211 15.44 -9.54 -6.17
CA VAL A 211 16.51 -9.82 -5.18
C VAL A 211 16.24 -11.15 -4.47
N ILE A 212 14.99 -11.47 -4.11
CA ILE A 212 14.62 -12.75 -3.51
C ILE A 212 14.90 -13.89 -4.51
N GLU A 213 14.51 -13.73 -5.77
CA GLU A 213 14.73 -14.74 -6.81
C GLU A 213 16.23 -14.99 -7.05
N GLU A 214 17.03 -13.93 -7.15
CA GLU A 214 18.48 -14.03 -7.34
C GLU A 214 19.18 -14.70 -6.15
N ALA A 215 18.84 -14.29 -4.91
CA ALA A 215 19.48 -14.81 -3.71
C ALA A 215 19.05 -16.23 -3.36
N SER A 216 17.80 -16.62 -3.71
CA SER A 216 17.27 -17.95 -3.40
C SER A 216 17.48 -18.99 -4.52
N GLY A 217 17.59 -18.55 -5.77
CA GLY A 217 17.55 -19.40 -6.95
C GLY A 217 16.15 -19.99 -7.24
N GLN A 218 15.09 -19.43 -6.64
CA GLN A 218 13.70 -19.88 -6.78
C GLN A 218 12.83 -18.73 -7.31
N SER A 219 11.69 -19.04 -7.94
CA SER A 219 10.71 -18.01 -8.21
C SER A 219 10.17 -17.42 -6.89
N TYR A 220 9.77 -16.15 -6.91
CA TYR A 220 9.18 -15.49 -5.73
C TYR A 220 7.99 -16.30 -5.17
N ALA A 221 7.11 -16.78 -6.04
CA ALA A 221 5.96 -17.56 -5.65
C ALA A 221 6.34 -18.89 -4.98
N ASP A 222 7.33 -19.62 -5.53
CA ASP A 222 7.80 -20.87 -4.94
C ASP A 222 8.48 -20.64 -3.61
N TYR A 223 9.28 -19.57 -3.49
CA TYR A 223 9.95 -19.22 -2.24
C TYR A 223 8.93 -18.97 -1.13
N LEU A 224 7.93 -18.10 -1.36
CA LEU A 224 6.91 -17.81 -0.37
C LEU A 224 6.12 -19.06 0.03
N ARG A 225 5.69 -19.86 -0.95
CA ARG A 225 4.95 -21.09 -0.68
C ARG A 225 5.72 -22.05 0.21
N GLN A 226 7.02 -22.30 -0.10
CA GLN A 226 7.84 -23.28 0.57
C GLN A 226 8.38 -22.80 1.93
N HIS A 227 8.78 -21.53 2.00
CA HIS A 227 9.54 -21.01 3.14
C HIS A 227 8.68 -20.16 4.10
N LEU A 228 7.52 -19.65 3.66
CA LEU A 228 6.63 -18.88 4.52
C LEU A 228 5.29 -19.60 4.73
N PHE A 229 4.53 -19.87 3.66
CA PHE A 229 3.18 -20.41 3.82
C PHE A 229 3.17 -21.80 4.45
N ALA A 230 3.93 -22.73 3.91
CA ALA A 230 3.96 -24.10 4.43
C ALA A 230 4.43 -24.18 5.90
N PRO A 231 5.51 -23.50 6.33
CA PRO A 231 5.90 -23.51 7.75
C PRO A 231 4.88 -22.87 8.69
N VAL A 232 4.15 -21.85 8.25
CA VAL A 232 3.10 -21.18 9.04
C VAL A 232 1.78 -21.97 9.01
N GLY A 233 1.61 -22.87 8.04
CA GLY A 233 0.36 -23.61 7.80
C GLY A 233 -0.70 -22.78 7.08
N MET A 234 -0.29 -21.84 6.22
CA MET A 234 -1.17 -21.01 5.38
C MET A 234 -1.52 -21.77 4.09
N ASP A 235 -2.28 -22.86 4.25
CA ASP A 235 -2.48 -23.84 3.17
C ASP A 235 -3.44 -23.37 2.08
N ASP A 236 -4.31 -22.39 2.38
CA ASP A 236 -5.26 -21.83 1.44
C ASP A 236 -4.68 -20.62 0.68
N SER A 237 -3.53 -20.06 1.11
CA SER A 237 -2.95 -18.84 0.56
C SER A 237 -2.18 -19.07 -0.74
N LEU A 238 -2.28 -18.10 -1.66
CA LEU A 238 -1.69 -18.15 -3.01
C LEU A 238 -0.89 -16.87 -3.26
N VAL A 239 0.19 -16.95 -4.04
CA VAL A 239 1.04 -15.79 -4.36
C VAL A 239 0.53 -15.01 -5.57
N ASP A 240 -0.25 -15.63 -6.44
CA ASP A 240 -0.81 -14.98 -7.61
C ASP A 240 -2.16 -15.58 -7.98
N MET A 241 -2.96 -14.79 -8.70
CA MET A 241 -4.27 -15.21 -9.15
C MET A 241 -4.26 -16.29 -10.25
N THR A 242 -3.14 -16.53 -10.93
CA THR A 242 -3.07 -17.58 -11.95
C THR A 242 -3.13 -18.96 -11.31
N SER A 243 -2.88 -19.04 -10.01
CA SER A 243 -3.04 -20.24 -9.20
C SER A 243 -4.48 -20.49 -8.77
N LEU A 244 -5.41 -19.53 -8.94
CA LEU A 244 -6.83 -19.70 -8.66
C LEU A 244 -7.44 -20.69 -9.65
N LYS A 245 -8.16 -21.66 -9.11
CA LYS A 245 -8.84 -22.70 -9.91
C LYS A 245 -10.35 -22.50 -9.87
N PRO A 246 -11.09 -22.89 -10.93
CA PRO A 246 -12.54 -22.91 -10.88
C PRO A 246 -13.07 -23.69 -9.68
N GLY A 247 -14.03 -23.12 -8.96
CA GLY A 247 -14.64 -23.73 -7.77
C GLY A 247 -13.93 -23.46 -6.45
N MET A 248 -12.80 -22.74 -6.45
CA MET A 248 -12.22 -22.25 -5.20
C MET A 248 -13.12 -21.21 -4.53
N ASP A 249 -13.05 -21.15 -3.20
CA ASP A 249 -13.77 -20.17 -2.40
C ASP A 249 -13.04 -18.81 -2.44
N VAL A 250 -13.41 -17.98 -3.42
CA VAL A 250 -12.79 -16.68 -3.68
C VAL A 250 -13.87 -15.60 -3.74
N ALA A 251 -13.63 -14.48 -3.07
CA ALA A 251 -14.48 -13.31 -3.18
C ALA A 251 -14.26 -12.61 -4.53
N THR A 252 -15.33 -12.10 -5.14
CA THR A 252 -15.25 -11.18 -6.28
C THR A 252 -15.09 -9.75 -5.77
N GLY A 253 -14.15 -8.98 -6.34
CA GLY A 253 -14.00 -7.57 -6.04
C GLY A 253 -15.15 -6.73 -6.58
N HIS A 254 -15.47 -5.63 -5.89
CA HIS A 254 -16.49 -4.67 -6.33
C HIS A 254 -15.98 -3.24 -6.24
N ALA A 255 -16.12 -2.49 -7.31
CA ALA A 255 -15.78 -1.07 -7.36
C ALA A 255 -17.02 -0.24 -7.75
N LYS A 256 -17.04 1.03 -7.37
CA LYS A 256 -18.10 1.96 -7.75
C LYS A 256 -17.78 2.57 -9.11
N ALA A 257 -18.52 2.20 -10.15
CA ALA A 257 -18.42 2.88 -11.45
C ALA A 257 -18.81 4.35 -11.31
N ASP A 258 -17.97 5.26 -11.80
CA ASP A 258 -18.16 6.72 -11.65
C ASP A 258 -18.37 7.17 -10.18
N PHE A 259 -17.76 6.47 -9.21
CA PHE A 259 -17.95 6.66 -7.76
C PHE A 259 -19.40 6.47 -7.26
N LYS A 260 -20.27 5.80 -8.01
CA LYS A 260 -21.71 5.69 -7.72
C LYS A 260 -22.19 4.26 -7.57
N ASP A 261 -22.28 3.55 -8.68
CA ASP A 261 -22.93 2.24 -8.73
C ASP A 261 -21.90 1.13 -8.47
N LEU A 262 -22.18 0.29 -7.47
CA LEU A 262 -21.29 -0.80 -7.10
C LEU A 262 -21.44 -1.96 -8.09
N GLU A 263 -20.37 -2.32 -8.75
CA GLU A 263 -20.30 -3.37 -9.75
C GLU A 263 -19.21 -4.38 -9.43
N PRO A 264 -19.39 -5.68 -9.75
CA PRO A 264 -18.32 -6.65 -9.69
C PRO A 264 -17.24 -6.30 -10.73
N VAL A 265 -15.97 -6.30 -10.31
CA VAL A 265 -14.85 -6.08 -11.20
C VAL A 265 -14.18 -7.41 -11.57
N PRO A 266 -13.71 -7.55 -12.82
CA PRO A 266 -13.00 -8.76 -13.22
C PRO A 266 -11.73 -8.94 -12.38
N PRO A 267 -11.33 -10.17 -12.07
CA PRO A 267 -10.09 -10.45 -11.36
C PRO A 267 -8.91 -9.85 -12.11
N MET A 268 -8.05 -9.14 -11.40
CA MET A 268 -6.87 -8.50 -11.97
C MET A 268 -5.62 -9.36 -11.76
N ALA A 269 -4.87 -9.65 -12.82
CA ALA A 269 -3.60 -10.36 -12.75
C ALA A 269 -2.45 -9.36 -12.51
N TRP A 270 -1.91 -9.34 -11.31
CA TRP A 270 -0.78 -8.49 -10.95
C TRP A 270 0.51 -9.31 -10.90
N LEU A 271 1.02 -9.68 -12.08
CA LEU A 271 2.12 -10.62 -12.22
C LEU A 271 3.51 -9.95 -12.28
N ASN A 272 3.56 -8.67 -12.53
CA ASN A 272 4.80 -7.93 -12.76
C ASN A 272 5.31 -7.13 -11.55
N ASP A 273 4.55 -7.13 -10.44
CA ASP A 273 5.00 -6.67 -9.12
C ASP A 273 4.37 -7.51 -7.99
N PRO A 274 4.57 -8.84 -7.98
CA PRO A 274 3.93 -9.73 -7.01
C PRO A 274 4.35 -9.44 -5.57
N GLY A 275 5.55 -8.89 -5.35
CA GLY A 275 6.07 -8.54 -4.03
C GLY A 275 5.34 -7.37 -3.37
N ALA A 276 4.72 -6.49 -4.15
CA ALA A 276 3.95 -5.37 -3.63
C ALA A 276 2.54 -5.75 -3.18
N GLY A 277 1.91 -6.79 -3.84
CA GLY A 277 0.49 -7.01 -3.59
C GLY A 277 -0.11 -8.33 -4.09
N GLY A 278 0.67 -9.28 -4.58
CA GLY A 278 0.17 -10.44 -5.32
C GLY A 278 -0.51 -11.54 -4.50
N ILE A 279 -0.50 -11.50 -3.17
CA ILE A 279 -1.02 -12.59 -2.34
C ILE A 279 -2.56 -12.55 -2.26
N TYR A 280 -3.16 -13.73 -2.43
CA TYR A 280 -4.54 -14.04 -2.04
C TYR A 280 -4.52 -14.88 -0.77
N SER A 281 -5.31 -14.50 0.23
CA SER A 281 -5.36 -15.19 1.52
C SER A 281 -6.74 -15.09 2.16
N SER A 282 -6.98 -15.92 3.17
CA SER A 282 -8.18 -15.92 4.01
C SER A 282 -7.89 -15.36 5.40
N VAL A 283 -8.92 -14.97 6.15
CA VAL A 283 -8.72 -14.57 7.55
C VAL A 283 -8.26 -15.74 8.42
N HIS A 284 -8.56 -16.98 8.05
CA HIS A 284 -8.07 -18.19 8.69
C HIS A 284 -6.54 -18.27 8.63
N ASP A 285 -5.97 -18.11 7.43
CA ASP A 285 -4.51 -18.15 7.24
C ASP A 285 -3.83 -16.91 7.80
N MET A 286 -4.44 -15.73 7.61
CA MET A 286 -3.91 -14.48 8.17
C MET A 286 -3.88 -14.47 9.70
N ALA A 287 -4.77 -15.20 10.39
CA ALA A 287 -4.72 -15.38 11.83
C ALA A 287 -3.46 -16.14 12.27
N LYS A 288 -3.05 -17.17 11.51
CA LYS A 288 -1.80 -17.90 11.74
C LYS A 288 -0.58 -16.97 11.54
N TRP A 289 -0.59 -16.18 10.46
CA TRP A 289 0.44 -15.17 10.20
C TRP A 289 0.56 -14.15 11.33
N MET A 290 -0.57 -13.60 11.80
CA MET A 290 -0.58 -12.64 12.92
C MET A 290 0.02 -13.25 14.19
N ASN A 291 -0.30 -14.50 14.51
CA ASN A 291 0.27 -15.18 15.67
C ASN A 291 1.80 -15.34 15.55
N VAL A 292 2.32 -15.72 14.38
CA VAL A 292 3.78 -15.81 14.16
C VAL A 292 4.45 -14.44 14.30
N GLN A 293 3.83 -13.39 13.78
CA GLN A 293 4.33 -12.02 13.91
C GLN A 293 4.36 -11.56 15.39
N LEU A 294 3.27 -11.76 16.13
CA LEU A 294 3.18 -11.41 17.55
C LEU A 294 4.14 -12.24 18.42
N ALA A 295 4.40 -13.50 18.04
CA ALA A 295 5.35 -14.38 18.71
C ALA A 295 6.83 -14.11 18.31
N GLY A 296 7.13 -13.02 17.60
CA GLY A 296 8.50 -12.68 17.20
C GLY A 296 9.13 -13.69 16.24
N GLY A 297 8.32 -14.31 15.38
CA GLY A 297 8.77 -15.30 14.40
C GLY A 297 8.71 -16.75 14.88
N VAL A 298 8.29 -17.02 16.11
CA VAL A 298 8.14 -18.38 16.62
C VAL A 298 7.00 -19.09 15.91
N LEU A 299 7.29 -20.28 15.37
CA LEU A 299 6.31 -21.16 14.73
C LEU A 299 5.62 -22.05 15.77
N PRO A 300 4.40 -22.53 15.50
CA PRO A 300 3.75 -23.55 16.32
C PRO A 300 4.59 -24.84 16.39
N GLY A 301 4.64 -25.47 17.56
CA GLY A 301 5.39 -26.71 17.78
C GLY A 301 6.81 -26.48 18.29
N GLN A 302 7.47 -27.58 18.68
CA GLN A 302 8.86 -27.57 19.16
C GLN A 302 9.84 -27.93 18.04
N GLY A 303 11.01 -27.32 18.05
CA GLY A 303 12.14 -27.76 17.24
C GLY A 303 12.67 -29.12 17.71
N THR A 304 13.50 -29.75 16.89
CA THR A 304 14.05 -31.10 17.16
C THR A 304 15.00 -31.16 18.34
N ASP A 305 15.53 -30.03 18.77
CA ASP A 305 16.51 -29.82 19.84
C ASP A 305 15.92 -29.18 21.11
N GLY A 306 14.61 -29.01 21.14
CA GLY A 306 13.90 -28.37 22.26
C GLY A 306 13.83 -26.83 22.18
N GLU A 307 14.55 -26.21 21.24
CA GLU A 307 14.46 -24.78 21.00
C GLU A 307 13.21 -24.45 20.15
N PRO A 308 12.63 -23.25 20.28
CA PRO A 308 11.52 -22.83 19.45
C PRO A 308 11.89 -22.79 17.96
N LYS A 309 11.14 -23.49 17.13
CA LYS A 309 11.28 -23.33 15.68
C LYS A 309 10.84 -21.92 15.28
N ARG A 310 11.63 -21.24 14.46
CA ARG A 310 11.35 -19.86 14.03
C ARG A 310 11.23 -19.75 12.53
N LEU A 311 10.34 -18.87 12.07
CA LEU A 311 10.23 -18.47 10.67
C LEU A 311 11.38 -17.52 10.29
N PHE A 312 11.74 -16.63 11.19
CA PHE A 312 12.86 -15.67 11.13
C PHE A 312 13.36 -15.38 12.55
N SER A 313 14.58 -14.86 12.65
CA SER A 313 15.22 -14.57 13.93
C SER A 313 14.55 -13.42 14.70
N GLU A 314 14.80 -13.34 16.01
CA GLU A 314 14.37 -12.18 16.81
C GLU A 314 15.00 -10.86 16.32
N LYS A 315 16.22 -10.93 15.79
CA LYS A 315 16.89 -9.76 15.19
C LYS A 315 16.10 -9.29 13.98
N ALA A 316 15.76 -10.18 13.07
CA ALA A 316 14.95 -9.89 11.89
C ALA A 316 13.59 -9.27 12.26
N HIS A 317 12.89 -9.84 13.25
CA HIS A 317 11.65 -9.29 13.77
C HIS A 317 11.80 -7.87 14.30
N ARG A 318 12.83 -7.61 15.11
CA ARG A 318 13.10 -6.25 15.64
C ARG A 318 13.42 -5.27 14.52
N GLU A 319 14.16 -5.66 13.49
CA GLU A 319 14.49 -4.82 12.34
C GLU A 319 13.23 -4.46 11.56
N MET A 320 12.38 -5.44 11.22
CA MET A 320 11.11 -5.18 10.52
C MET A 320 10.21 -4.19 11.26
N TRP A 321 10.18 -4.22 12.59
CA TRP A 321 9.32 -3.37 13.42
C TRP A 321 10.03 -2.15 14.01
N SER A 322 11.22 -1.83 13.50
CA SER A 322 11.96 -0.60 13.82
C SER A 322 11.62 0.51 12.83
N MET A 323 11.43 1.72 13.32
CA MET A 323 11.12 2.88 12.47
C MET A 323 12.34 3.29 11.66
N LEU A 324 12.26 3.15 10.33
CA LEU A 324 13.27 3.57 9.38
C LEU A 324 12.94 4.92 8.76
N THR A 325 11.66 5.21 8.56
CA THR A 325 11.18 6.42 7.90
C THR A 325 10.08 7.06 8.74
N PRO A 326 10.33 8.22 9.37
CA PRO A 326 9.29 8.97 10.07
C PRO A 326 8.23 9.49 9.10
N ILE A 327 6.97 9.50 9.54
CA ILE A 327 5.82 10.03 8.79
C ILE A 327 5.23 11.20 9.56
N GLY A 328 5.03 12.33 8.88
CA GLY A 328 4.40 13.51 9.46
C GLY A 328 2.96 13.22 9.90
N ILE A 329 2.59 13.70 11.08
CA ILE A 329 1.24 13.53 11.62
C ILE A 329 0.35 14.67 11.15
N GLY A 330 -0.64 14.34 10.33
CA GLY A 330 -1.64 15.28 9.84
C GLY A 330 -2.75 15.56 10.86
N LYS A 331 -3.55 16.60 10.58
CA LYS A 331 -4.78 16.84 11.33
C LYS A 331 -5.84 15.81 10.92
N PRO A 332 -6.71 15.37 11.85
CA PRO A 332 -7.82 14.48 11.51
C PRO A 332 -8.76 15.15 10.51
N SER A 333 -9.31 14.35 9.58
CA SER A 333 -10.23 14.85 8.55
C SER A 333 -11.49 15.49 9.17
N ILE A 334 -11.96 14.95 10.28
CA ILE A 334 -13.11 15.43 11.06
C ILE A 334 -12.81 15.31 12.56
N PRO A 335 -13.48 16.08 13.44
CA PRO A 335 -13.24 16.02 14.89
C PRO A 335 -13.48 14.64 15.51
N GLU A 336 -14.45 13.88 15.00
CA GLU A 336 -14.80 12.55 15.50
C GLU A 336 -13.65 11.54 15.36
N LEU A 337 -12.75 11.75 14.40
CA LEU A 337 -11.54 10.94 14.19
C LEU A 337 -10.32 11.46 14.96
N ALA A 338 -10.42 12.54 15.72
CA ALA A 338 -9.32 13.07 16.53
C ALA A 338 -8.71 12.04 17.51
N PRO A 339 -9.49 11.12 18.13
CA PRO A 339 -8.92 10.08 18.99
C PRO A 339 -7.94 9.13 18.29
N LEU A 340 -7.92 9.09 16.96
CA LEU A 340 -7.02 8.28 16.14
C LEU A 340 -5.70 8.99 15.82
N THR A 341 -5.53 10.27 16.21
CA THR A 341 -4.28 10.99 15.98
C THR A 341 -3.18 10.39 16.86
N PRO A 342 -2.13 9.80 16.28
CA PRO A 342 -1.08 9.16 17.05
C PRO A 342 -0.10 10.18 17.63
N ASN A 343 0.69 9.78 18.63
CA ASN A 343 1.82 10.58 19.15
C ASN A 343 3.07 10.41 18.29
N PHE A 344 3.21 9.28 17.60
CA PHE A 344 4.27 9.04 16.62
C PHE A 344 3.72 8.26 15.42
N SER A 345 4.33 8.46 14.27
CA SER A 345 4.01 7.72 13.05
C SER A 345 5.27 7.52 12.20
N GLY A 346 5.42 6.34 11.64
CA GLY A 346 6.53 6.02 10.75
C GLY A 346 6.34 4.69 10.06
N TYR A 347 7.36 4.31 9.29
CA TYR A 347 7.40 3.06 8.54
C TYR A 347 8.70 2.31 8.84
N GLY A 348 8.57 1.01 9.08
CA GLY A 348 9.69 0.08 9.23
C GLY A 348 9.98 -0.66 7.92
N GLU A 349 10.40 -1.92 8.00
CA GLU A 349 10.48 -2.76 6.81
C GLU A 349 9.09 -3.36 6.54
N SER A 350 8.34 -2.72 5.63
CA SER A 350 7.01 -3.12 5.19
C SER A 350 5.89 -3.06 6.27
N TRP A 351 6.08 -2.27 7.32
CA TRP A 351 5.09 -2.08 8.37
C TRP A 351 4.94 -0.61 8.74
N PHE A 352 3.70 -0.13 8.83
CA PHE A 352 3.39 1.12 9.52
C PHE A 352 3.53 0.93 11.02
N LEU A 353 4.12 1.93 11.67
CA LEU A 353 4.32 1.99 13.10
C LEU A 353 3.68 3.27 13.63
N SER A 354 2.81 3.13 14.60
CA SER A 354 2.15 4.27 15.26
C SER A 354 1.74 3.87 16.69
N ASP A 355 0.97 4.71 17.35
CA ASP A 355 0.35 4.36 18.62
C ASP A 355 -1.15 4.65 18.62
N TYR A 356 -1.86 3.96 19.47
CA TYR A 356 -3.27 4.18 19.79
C TYR A 356 -3.53 3.85 21.25
N ARG A 357 -4.15 4.75 21.99
CA ARG A 357 -4.42 4.57 23.42
C ARG A 357 -3.17 4.24 24.26
N GLY A 358 -2.01 4.77 23.87
CA GLY A 358 -0.74 4.50 24.54
C GLY A 358 -0.09 3.15 24.19
N GLN A 359 -0.71 2.35 23.32
CA GLN A 359 -0.16 1.09 22.83
C GLN A 359 0.45 1.25 21.43
N LYS A 360 1.61 0.61 21.21
CA LYS A 360 2.22 0.54 19.88
C LYS A 360 1.31 -0.26 18.95
N LEU A 361 1.05 0.28 17.77
CA LEU A 361 0.43 -0.42 16.66
C LEU A 361 1.47 -0.74 15.60
N VAL A 362 1.45 -1.96 15.10
CA VAL A 362 2.15 -2.43 13.91
C VAL A 362 1.09 -2.86 12.91
N TRP A 363 0.99 -2.18 11.76
CA TRP A 363 -0.15 -2.40 10.89
C TRP A 363 0.19 -2.16 9.42
N HIS A 364 -0.61 -2.70 8.54
CA HIS A 364 -0.62 -2.35 7.12
C HIS A 364 -2.03 -2.47 6.56
N THR A 365 -2.28 -1.72 5.48
CA THR A 365 -3.49 -1.84 4.68
C THR A 365 -3.13 -2.36 3.29
N GLY A 366 -4.12 -2.88 2.58
CA GLY A 366 -3.98 -3.26 1.19
C GLY A 366 -5.10 -2.68 0.35
N GLY A 367 -4.77 -2.15 -0.83
CA GLY A 367 -5.71 -1.73 -1.86
C GLY A 367 -5.52 -2.56 -3.11
N TRP A 368 -6.62 -3.09 -3.63
CA TRP A 368 -6.73 -3.87 -4.84
C TRP A 368 -8.01 -3.45 -5.56
N PRO A 369 -8.11 -3.50 -6.89
CA PRO A 369 -9.37 -3.21 -7.55
C PRO A 369 -10.50 -4.05 -7.00
N GLY A 370 -11.46 -3.38 -6.37
CA GLY A 370 -12.61 -4.00 -5.76
C GLY A 370 -12.38 -4.68 -4.42
N MET A 371 -11.18 -4.66 -3.83
CA MET A 371 -10.91 -5.28 -2.53
C MET A 371 -9.96 -4.42 -1.71
N VAL A 372 -10.24 -4.28 -0.41
CA VAL A 372 -9.29 -3.67 0.52
C VAL A 372 -9.13 -4.53 1.77
N SER A 373 -7.97 -4.42 2.40
CA SER A 373 -7.61 -5.24 3.56
C SER A 373 -6.88 -4.42 4.63
N ARG A 374 -6.96 -4.87 5.87
CA ARG A 374 -6.19 -4.31 6.98
C ARG A 374 -5.73 -5.38 7.94
N VAL A 375 -4.44 -5.36 8.30
CA VAL A 375 -3.87 -6.10 9.43
C VAL A 375 -3.42 -5.08 10.46
N THR A 376 -3.74 -5.33 11.73
CA THR A 376 -3.31 -4.49 12.85
C THR A 376 -2.91 -5.37 14.02
N LEU A 377 -1.69 -5.16 14.50
CA LEU A 377 -1.11 -5.87 15.64
C LEU A 377 -0.86 -4.88 16.78
N VAL A 378 -1.17 -5.30 18.00
CA VAL A 378 -0.91 -4.58 19.25
C VAL A 378 0.03 -5.45 20.10
N PRO A 379 1.35 -5.32 19.92
CA PRO A 379 2.31 -6.23 20.58
C PRO A 379 2.20 -6.24 22.11
N GLY A 380 1.98 -5.08 22.74
CA GLY A 380 1.83 -4.95 24.18
C GLY A 380 0.63 -5.70 24.75
N GLU A 381 -0.36 -6.01 23.93
CA GLU A 381 -1.57 -6.75 24.29
C GLU A 381 -1.59 -8.16 23.70
N ASN A 382 -0.56 -8.55 22.96
CA ASN A 382 -0.55 -9.79 22.19
C ASN A 382 -1.87 -9.99 21.42
N LEU A 383 -2.33 -8.91 20.75
CA LEU A 383 -3.60 -8.80 20.03
C LEU A 383 -3.34 -8.58 18.55
N GLY A 384 -4.06 -9.28 17.69
CA GLY A 384 -4.07 -9.05 16.25
C GLY A 384 -5.48 -9.03 15.69
N VAL A 385 -5.71 -8.18 14.70
CA VAL A 385 -6.97 -8.06 13.97
C VAL A 385 -6.68 -8.00 12.49
N VAL A 386 -7.36 -8.84 11.70
CA VAL A 386 -7.38 -8.73 10.25
C VAL A 386 -8.81 -8.54 9.76
N VAL A 387 -8.98 -7.64 8.81
CA VAL A 387 -10.25 -7.37 8.14
C VAL A 387 -10.00 -7.38 6.63
N LEU A 388 -10.73 -8.23 5.92
CA LEU A 388 -10.71 -8.35 4.46
C LEU A 388 -12.09 -8.00 3.91
N THR A 389 -12.14 -7.19 2.85
CA THR A 389 -13.39 -6.74 2.23
C THR A 389 -13.36 -6.94 0.73
N ASN A 390 -14.51 -7.22 0.14
CA ASN A 390 -14.64 -7.33 -1.32
C ASN A 390 -15.28 -6.09 -1.96
N ALA A 391 -15.05 -4.92 -1.37
CA ALA A 391 -15.30 -3.62 -1.97
C ALA A 391 -14.25 -2.61 -1.49
N GLU A 392 -14.04 -1.52 -2.23
CA GLU A 392 -13.03 -0.49 -1.97
C GLU A 392 -13.44 0.46 -0.84
N SER A 393 -13.67 -0.06 0.36
CA SER A 393 -14.07 0.76 1.51
C SER A 393 -13.08 0.69 2.68
N GLY A 394 -12.13 1.62 2.70
CA GLY A 394 -11.26 1.81 3.85
C GLY A 394 -12.00 2.21 5.13
N ALA A 395 -13.16 2.84 5.02
CA ALA A 395 -14.03 3.17 6.14
C ALA A 395 -14.56 1.92 6.85
N ALA A 396 -14.98 0.90 6.08
CA ALA A 396 -15.50 -0.35 6.61
C ALA A 396 -14.45 -1.09 7.45
N PHE A 397 -13.27 -1.37 6.90
CA PHE A 397 -12.24 -2.11 7.64
C PHE A 397 -11.74 -1.32 8.86
N ASN A 398 -11.66 0.02 8.77
CA ASN A 398 -11.24 0.86 9.88
C ASN A 398 -12.28 0.84 11.02
N ALA A 399 -13.57 1.02 10.71
CA ALA A 399 -14.63 0.99 11.72
C ALA A 399 -14.62 -0.34 12.49
N VAL A 400 -14.50 -1.46 11.76
CA VAL A 400 -14.42 -2.81 12.35
C VAL A 400 -13.16 -2.97 13.21
N THR A 401 -11.99 -2.56 12.69
CA THR A 401 -10.71 -2.66 13.41
C THR A 401 -10.75 -1.87 14.73
N TYR A 402 -11.15 -0.59 14.70
CA TYR A 402 -11.14 0.24 15.90
C TYR A 402 -12.23 -0.15 16.90
N ARG A 403 -13.33 -0.78 16.47
CA ARG A 403 -14.29 -1.40 17.38
C ARG A 403 -13.64 -2.51 18.20
N VAL A 404 -12.83 -3.36 17.56
CA VAL A 404 -12.08 -4.41 18.27
C VAL A 404 -11.01 -3.80 19.17
N LEU A 405 -10.20 -2.86 18.68
CA LEU A 405 -9.17 -2.22 19.49
C LEU A 405 -9.76 -1.54 20.74
N ASP A 406 -10.86 -0.82 20.62
CA ASP A 406 -11.52 -0.18 21.79
C ASP A 406 -12.02 -1.21 22.80
N ALA A 407 -12.51 -2.37 22.36
CA ALA A 407 -12.98 -3.41 23.28
C ALA A 407 -11.87 -3.97 24.17
N TYR A 408 -10.63 -3.99 23.69
CA TYR A 408 -9.48 -4.46 24.47
C TYR A 408 -8.71 -3.33 25.17
N LEU A 409 -8.64 -2.14 24.55
CA LEU A 409 -7.78 -1.04 25.05
C LEU A 409 -8.55 0.04 25.81
N ASN A 410 -9.86 0.12 25.65
CA ASN A 410 -10.68 1.16 26.29
C ASN A 410 -12.15 0.71 26.43
N PRO A 411 -12.39 -0.37 27.18
CA PRO A 411 -13.71 -1.03 27.24
C PRO A 411 -14.84 -0.14 27.76
N ASP A 412 -14.52 0.88 28.54
CA ASP A 412 -15.51 1.79 29.15
C ASP A 412 -16.05 2.84 28.18
N LYS A 413 -15.40 3.03 27.02
CA LYS A 413 -15.79 4.04 26.04
C LYS A 413 -16.26 3.40 24.74
N LYS A 414 -17.55 3.53 24.44
CA LYS A 414 -18.12 3.15 23.14
C LYS A 414 -18.03 4.35 22.19
N THR A 415 -17.23 4.19 21.11
CA THR A 415 -17.21 5.14 19.99
C THR A 415 -17.96 4.52 18.82
N ASP A 416 -18.86 5.28 18.21
CA ASP A 416 -19.52 4.87 16.97
C ASP A 416 -18.59 5.17 15.78
N TRP A 417 -17.70 4.20 15.49
CA TRP A 417 -16.75 4.33 14.39
C TRP A 417 -17.42 4.26 13.02
N VAL A 418 -18.57 3.58 12.89
CA VAL A 418 -19.33 3.56 11.62
C VAL A 418 -19.80 4.96 11.30
N ALA A 419 -20.47 5.62 12.23
CA ALA A 419 -20.94 7.00 12.02
C ALA A 419 -19.78 8.00 11.81
N ALA A 420 -18.66 7.83 12.54
CA ALA A 420 -17.50 8.70 12.38
C ALA A 420 -16.86 8.55 10.98
N TYR A 421 -16.64 7.33 10.53
CA TYR A 421 -16.07 7.11 9.19
C TYR A 421 -17.04 7.47 8.08
N ASP A 422 -18.35 7.29 8.23
CA ASP A 422 -19.36 7.74 7.26
C ASP A 422 -19.28 9.25 7.04
N LYS A 423 -19.24 10.04 8.12
CA LYS A 423 -19.03 11.50 8.02
C LYS A 423 -17.73 11.86 7.31
N SER A 424 -16.65 11.09 7.55
CA SER A 424 -15.36 11.32 6.87
C SER A 424 -15.44 11.05 5.36
N VAL A 425 -16.14 9.98 4.97
CA VAL A 425 -16.38 9.64 3.55
C VAL A 425 -17.21 10.73 2.89
N GLN A 426 -18.32 11.15 3.51
CA GLN A 426 -19.18 12.22 3.00
C GLN A 426 -18.40 13.53 2.81
N LYS A 427 -17.52 13.88 3.77
CA LYS A 427 -16.66 15.06 3.64
C LYS A 427 -15.65 14.93 2.51
N GLY A 428 -15.05 13.74 2.33
CA GLY A 428 -14.14 13.45 1.21
C GLY A 428 -14.84 13.65 -0.13
N GLN A 429 -16.05 13.11 -0.29
CA GLN A 429 -16.86 13.27 -1.48
C GLN A 429 -17.21 14.75 -1.73
N ALA A 430 -17.68 15.47 -0.72
CA ALA A 430 -18.01 16.91 -0.85
C ALA A 430 -16.77 17.74 -1.27
N ASN A 431 -15.58 17.42 -0.77
CA ASN A 431 -14.34 18.09 -1.19
C ASN A 431 -14.02 17.80 -2.67
N ALA A 432 -14.26 16.58 -3.15
CA ALA A 432 -14.05 16.22 -4.54
C ALA A 432 -15.04 16.93 -5.46
N ASP A 433 -16.32 16.97 -5.08
CA ASP A 433 -17.37 17.68 -5.81
C ASP A 433 -17.08 19.19 -5.89
N ASP A 434 -16.61 19.80 -4.80
CA ASP A 434 -16.20 21.22 -4.77
C ASP A 434 -14.97 21.48 -5.67
N SER A 435 -14.01 20.58 -5.72
CA SER A 435 -12.86 20.65 -6.63
C SER A 435 -13.32 20.63 -8.09
N MET A 436 -14.22 19.71 -8.45
CA MET A 436 -14.77 19.61 -9.79
C MET A 436 -15.59 20.85 -10.16
N ALA A 437 -16.41 21.37 -9.23
CA ALA A 437 -17.18 22.58 -9.44
C ALA A 437 -16.27 23.80 -9.72
N LYS A 438 -15.12 23.89 -9.04
CA LYS A 438 -14.12 24.94 -9.28
C LYS A 438 -13.51 24.85 -10.68
N HIS A 439 -13.14 23.65 -11.14
CA HIS A 439 -12.65 23.44 -12.51
C HIS A 439 -13.71 23.83 -13.54
N GLU A 440 -14.96 23.42 -13.36
CA GLU A 440 -16.06 23.76 -14.28
C GLU A 440 -16.39 25.26 -14.28
N ALA A 441 -16.30 25.92 -13.12
CA ALA A 441 -16.53 27.38 -13.02
C ALA A 441 -15.41 28.19 -13.67
N ALA A 442 -14.17 27.71 -13.63
CA ALA A 442 -13.01 28.34 -14.23
C ALA A 442 -12.91 28.10 -15.75
N ARG A 443 -13.68 27.13 -16.26
CA ARG A 443 -13.61 26.70 -17.66
C ARG A 443 -14.10 27.78 -18.63
N ASP A 444 -13.31 28.08 -19.64
CA ASP A 444 -13.76 28.86 -20.81
C ASP A 444 -14.53 27.96 -21.79
N LYS A 445 -15.87 27.98 -21.66
CA LYS A 445 -16.77 27.17 -22.50
C LYS A 445 -16.84 27.68 -23.96
N SER A 446 -16.35 28.88 -24.23
CA SER A 446 -16.32 29.45 -25.57
C SER A 446 -15.07 29.06 -26.36
N SER A 447 -14.03 28.61 -25.67
CA SER A 447 -12.76 28.24 -26.29
C SER A 447 -12.89 26.99 -27.18
N LYS A 448 -11.98 26.89 -28.14
CA LYS A 448 -11.86 25.73 -29.03
C LYS A 448 -10.40 25.31 -29.10
N PRO A 449 -10.12 24.01 -29.40
CA PRO A 449 -8.77 23.59 -29.72
C PRO A 449 -8.15 24.44 -30.81
N SER A 450 -6.88 24.81 -30.68
CA SER A 450 -6.13 25.61 -31.64
C SER A 450 -5.92 24.89 -32.96
N LEU A 451 -5.91 23.57 -32.95
CA LEU A 451 -5.69 22.73 -34.11
C LEU A 451 -6.95 21.90 -34.45
N PRO A 452 -7.14 21.49 -35.71
CA PRO A 452 -8.10 20.45 -36.05
C PRO A 452 -7.83 19.16 -35.28
N LEU A 453 -8.87 18.44 -34.85
CA LEU A 453 -8.73 17.22 -34.02
C LEU A 453 -7.74 16.21 -34.61
N ALA A 454 -7.70 16.04 -35.92
CA ALA A 454 -6.75 15.13 -36.59
C ALA A 454 -5.27 15.45 -36.29
N LYS A 455 -4.95 16.70 -35.91
CA LYS A 455 -3.57 17.09 -35.60
C LYS A 455 -3.11 16.70 -34.22
N TYR A 456 -4.03 16.33 -33.31
CA TYR A 456 -3.70 15.75 -31.99
C TYR A 456 -3.50 14.23 -32.07
N ALA A 457 -3.93 13.60 -33.18
CA ALA A 457 -3.68 12.17 -33.42
C ALA A 457 -2.20 11.90 -33.68
N GLY A 458 -1.68 10.88 -33.05
CA GLY A 458 -0.26 10.48 -33.15
C GLY A 458 0.16 9.54 -32.03
N THR A 459 1.41 9.12 -32.07
CA THR A 459 2.05 8.38 -31.00
C THR A 459 2.89 9.34 -30.16
N TYR A 460 2.66 9.33 -28.86
CA TYR A 460 3.38 10.13 -27.88
C TYR A 460 4.16 9.21 -26.95
N ARG A 461 5.43 9.47 -26.75
CA ARG A 461 6.32 8.62 -25.94
C ARG A 461 6.72 9.29 -24.65
N ASP A 462 6.49 8.59 -23.55
CA ASP A 462 7.09 8.88 -22.27
C ASP A 462 8.37 8.06 -22.06
N PRO A 463 9.44 8.63 -21.47
CA PRO A 463 10.71 7.91 -21.29
C PRO A 463 10.61 6.66 -20.42
N TRP A 464 9.76 6.67 -19.37
CA TRP A 464 9.65 5.54 -18.45
C TRP A 464 8.44 4.65 -18.75
N TYR A 465 7.28 5.22 -19.12
CA TYR A 465 6.12 4.39 -19.43
C TYR A 465 6.21 3.78 -20.83
N GLY A 466 6.56 4.56 -21.86
CA GLY A 466 6.53 4.17 -23.26
C GLY A 466 5.43 4.89 -24.05
N ASP A 467 4.77 4.20 -24.99
CA ASP A 467 3.90 4.84 -25.96
C ASP A 467 2.45 4.97 -25.49
N VAL A 468 1.91 6.17 -25.66
CA VAL A 468 0.49 6.51 -25.56
C VAL A 468 0.04 6.97 -26.96
N ILE A 469 -1.06 6.40 -27.44
CA ILE A 469 -1.52 6.59 -28.81
C ILE A 469 -2.83 7.36 -28.79
N VAL A 470 -2.89 8.45 -29.53
CA VAL A 470 -4.11 9.20 -29.80
C VAL A 470 -4.53 8.91 -31.24
N SER A 471 -5.73 8.40 -31.43
CA SER A 471 -6.33 8.16 -32.75
C SER A 471 -7.60 9.02 -32.93
N GLN A 472 -7.99 9.26 -34.19
CA GLN A 472 -9.29 9.85 -34.47
C GLN A 472 -10.23 8.79 -35.02
N GLU A 473 -11.33 8.55 -34.33
CA GLU A 473 -12.32 7.53 -34.65
C GLU A 473 -13.73 8.13 -34.57
N GLY A 474 -14.51 8.01 -35.64
CA GLY A 474 -15.90 8.53 -35.68
C GLY A 474 -16.02 10.05 -35.36
N GLY A 475 -15.02 10.86 -35.71
CA GLY A 475 -14.99 12.27 -35.42
C GLY A 475 -14.61 12.65 -33.99
N LYS A 476 -14.26 11.67 -33.13
CA LYS A 476 -13.78 11.86 -31.76
C LYS A 476 -12.32 11.42 -31.64
N LEU A 477 -11.62 11.92 -30.63
CA LEU A 477 -10.30 11.42 -30.28
C LEU A 477 -10.43 10.25 -29.30
N ARG A 478 -9.60 9.23 -29.49
CA ARG A 478 -9.41 8.10 -28.59
C ARG A 478 -7.98 8.09 -28.10
N LEU A 479 -7.79 7.88 -26.81
CA LEU A 479 -6.48 7.73 -26.19
C LEU A 479 -6.34 6.32 -25.65
N ARG A 480 -5.18 5.69 -25.90
CA ARG A 480 -4.87 4.38 -25.33
C ARG A 480 -3.41 4.31 -24.90
N PHE A 481 -3.17 3.68 -23.79
CA PHE A 481 -1.85 3.31 -23.30
C PHE A 481 -1.41 1.98 -23.95
N SER A 482 -0.25 1.95 -24.59
CA SER A 482 0.16 0.80 -25.42
C SER A 482 0.43 -0.47 -24.64
N LYS A 483 0.69 -0.36 -23.34
CA LYS A 483 1.05 -1.47 -22.44
C LYS A 483 -0.04 -1.82 -21.43
N THR A 484 -1.07 -0.97 -21.29
CA THR A 484 -2.16 -1.11 -20.31
C THR A 484 -3.50 -1.23 -21.04
N ALA A 485 -3.99 -2.46 -21.18
CA ALA A 485 -5.20 -2.73 -21.97
C ALA A 485 -6.45 -1.99 -21.46
N GLN A 486 -6.55 -1.74 -20.14
CA GLN A 486 -7.68 -1.05 -19.51
C GLN A 486 -7.66 0.47 -19.71
N LEU A 487 -6.49 1.08 -19.99
CA LEU A 487 -6.38 2.51 -20.21
C LEU A 487 -6.65 2.87 -21.69
N VAL A 488 -7.91 2.68 -22.09
CA VAL A 488 -8.47 3.11 -23.36
C VAL A 488 -9.68 3.98 -23.07
N GLY A 489 -9.75 5.16 -23.69
CA GLY A 489 -10.82 6.10 -23.39
C GLY A 489 -11.10 7.11 -24.51
N THR A 490 -12.25 7.75 -24.42
CA THR A 490 -12.66 8.83 -25.33
C THR A 490 -12.19 10.18 -24.81
N MET A 491 -11.50 10.96 -25.67
CA MET A 491 -11.11 12.32 -25.36
C MET A 491 -12.13 13.31 -25.91
N THR A 492 -12.55 14.25 -25.06
CA THR A 492 -13.42 15.36 -25.43
C THR A 492 -12.73 16.69 -25.13
N PRO A 493 -12.88 17.73 -25.99
CA PRO A 493 -12.32 19.06 -25.71
C PRO A 493 -12.82 19.59 -24.36
N TRP A 494 -11.92 20.11 -23.54
CA TRP A 494 -12.25 20.80 -22.30
C TRP A 494 -12.22 22.32 -22.49
N GLN A 495 -11.04 22.86 -22.72
CA GLN A 495 -10.82 24.27 -23.10
C GLN A 495 -9.45 24.39 -23.78
N HIS A 496 -9.32 25.31 -24.76
CA HIS A 496 -8.09 25.49 -25.54
C HIS A 496 -7.56 24.14 -26.04
N ASP A 497 -6.30 23.83 -25.80
CA ASP A 497 -5.65 22.56 -26.17
C ASP A 497 -5.67 21.52 -25.06
N SER A 498 -6.57 21.68 -24.08
CA SER A 498 -6.85 20.74 -23.02
C SER A 498 -8.07 19.89 -23.35
N PHE A 499 -7.99 18.61 -23.04
CA PHE A 499 -9.02 17.60 -23.23
C PHE A 499 -9.29 16.88 -21.92
N VAL A 500 -10.44 16.21 -21.83
CA VAL A 500 -10.74 15.22 -20.80
C VAL A 500 -10.76 13.86 -21.46
N VAL A 501 -9.98 12.92 -20.96
CA VAL A 501 -10.11 11.51 -21.30
C VAL A 501 -11.02 10.83 -20.28
N ARG A 502 -12.03 10.11 -20.77
CA ARG A 502 -12.91 9.24 -20.00
C ARG A 502 -12.65 7.81 -20.41
N TRP A 503 -12.20 7.00 -19.44
CA TRP A 503 -11.87 5.61 -19.69
C TRP A 503 -13.13 4.79 -19.97
N ASP A 504 -13.01 3.78 -20.83
CA ASP A 504 -14.14 2.90 -21.16
C ASP A 504 -14.53 2.03 -19.94
N ASP A 505 -13.55 1.61 -19.16
CA ASP A 505 -13.76 0.98 -17.85
C ASP A 505 -14.01 2.07 -16.80
N ARG A 506 -15.28 2.25 -16.42
CA ARG A 506 -15.69 3.28 -15.47
C ARG A 506 -15.31 2.96 -14.01
N THR A 507 -15.00 1.71 -13.72
CA THR A 507 -14.61 1.28 -12.37
C THR A 507 -13.21 1.75 -11.98
N LEU A 508 -12.39 2.18 -12.96
CA LEU A 508 -11.06 2.74 -12.69
C LEU A 508 -11.13 4.07 -11.93
N ASN A 509 -12.22 4.86 -12.06
CA ASN A 509 -12.39 6.16 -11.42
C ASN A 509 -11.19 7.11 -11.59
N ALA A 510 -10.55 7.04 -12.76
CA ALA A 510 -9.26 7.68 -13.05
C ALA A 510 -9.32 8.61 -14.27
N ASP A 511 -10.47 9.20 -14.57
CA ASP A 511 -10.58 10.18 -15.65
C ASP A 511 -9.52 11.27 -15.49
N ALA A 512 -8.93 11.72 -16.60
CA ALA A 512 -7.80 12.63 -16.55
C ALA A 512 -7.94 13.81 -17.53
N PHE A 513 -7.38 14.95 -17.15
CA PHE A 513 -7.06 16.01 -18.10
C PHE A 513 -5.86 15.62 -18.95
N VAL A 514 -5.90 16.00 -20.23
CA VAL A 514 -4.80 15.87 -21.19
C VAL A 514 -4.55 17.24 -21.79
N ASN A 515 -3.41 17.85 -21.49
CA ASN A 515 -3.04 19.18 -21.96
C ASN A 515 -1.93 19.07 -23.00
N PHE A 516 -2.16 19.56 -24.23
CA PHE A 516 -1.17 19.62 -25.30
C PHE A 516 -0.50 20.99 -25.31
N GLN A 517 0.84 20.99 -25.32
CA GLN A 517 1.66 22.17 -25.43
C GLN A 517 2.10 22.37 -26.88
N LEU A 518 1.98 23.59 -27.37
CA LEU A 518 2.35 23.96 -28.74
C LEU A 518 3.56 24.90 -28.73
N ASP A 519 4.41 24.80 -29.76
CA ASP A 519 5.46 25.76 -30.03
C ASP A 519 4.89 27.02 -30.72
N VAL A 520 5.78 27.95 -31.02
CA VAL A 520 5.40 29.22 -31.70
C VAL A 520 4.86 29.05 -33.12
N ASP A 521 5.15 27.91 -33.74
CA ASP A 521 4.72 27.54 -35.09
C ASP A 521 3.45 26.67 -35.08
N GLY A 522 2.91 26.39 -33.90
CA GLY A 522 1.69 25.59 -33.70
C GLY A 522 1.90 24.08 -33.78
N HIS A 523 3.12 23.58 -33.62
CA HIS A 523 3.36 22.16 -33.52
C HIS A 523 3.26 21.69 -32.06
N ILE A 524 2.70 20.49 -31.84
CA ILE A 524 2.64 19.89 -30.52
C ILE A 524 4.05 19.45 -30.12
N THR A 525 4.50 19.93 -28.94
CA THR A 525 5.82 19.61 -28.39
C THR A 525 5.75 18.60 -27.25
N GLU A 526 4.69 18.61 -26.46
CA GLU A 526 4.47 17.71 -25.33
C GLU A 526 2.97 17.58 -25.05
N ALA A 527 2.54 16.44 -24.49
CA ALA A 527 1.28 16.32 -23.78
C ALA A 527 1.52 15.97 -22.31
N ARG A 528 0.72 16.55 -21.42
CA ARG A 528 0.74 16.34 -19.96
C ARG A 528 -0.61 15.84 -19.51
N MET A 529 -0.61 15.01 -18.47
CA MET A 529 -1.83 14.45 -17.91
C MET A 529 -1.91 14.69 -16.41
N GLU A 530 -3.12 14.81 -15.89
CA GLU A 530 -3.38 14.85 -14.45
C GLU A 530 -4.77 14.28 -14.16
N PRO A 531 -4.98 13.58 -13.02
CA PRO A 531 -6.29 13.10 -12.61
C PRO A 531 -7.26 14.26 -12.43
N ILE A 532 -8.54 14.04 -12.78
CA ILE A 532 -9.58 15.06 -12.59
C ILE A 532 -10.05 15.09 -11.14
N SER A 533 -10.23 13.92 -10.52
CA SER A 533 -10.76 13.80 -9.17
C SER A 533 -9.64 13.62 -8.14
N PRO A 534 -9.68 14.32 -7.00
CA PRO A 534 -8.77 14.04 -5.89
C PRO A 534 -9.03 12.69 -5.20
N LEU A 535 -10.09 11.97 -5.56
CA LEU A 535 -10.38 10.61 -5.12
C LEU A 535 -9.77 9.53 -6.02
N THR A 536 -9.16 9.92 -7.15
CA THR A 536 -8.43 8.97 -8.01
C THR A 536 -7.29 8.35 -7.21
N ASP A 537 -7.11 7.03 -7.34
CA ASP A 537 -6.03 6.31 -6.68
C ASP A 537 -4.67 6.89 -7.12
N PHE A 538 -3.76 7.08 -6.16
CA PHE A 538 -2.46 7.70 -6.40
C PHE A 538 -1.56 6.89 -7.36
N SER A 539 -1.85 5.60 -7.54
CA SER A 539 -1.13 4.74 -8.51
C SER A 539 -1.42 5.10 -9.97
N PHE A 540 -2.44 5.93 -10.24
CA PHE A 540 -2.59 6.60 -11.54
C PHE A 540 -1.71 7.86 -11.60
N ASP A 541 -0.40 7.69 -11.59
CA ASP A 541 0.61 8.76 -11.55
C ASP A 541 0.76 9.50 -12.90
N PHE A 542 -0.35 9.83 -13.54
CA PHE A 542 -0.41 10.54 -14.83
C PHE A 542 0.38 11.85 -14.84
N GLN A 543 0.46 12.56 -13.70
CA GLN A 543 1.20 13.83 -13.56
C GLN A 543 2.72 13.67 -13.73
N ASP A 544 3.23 12.46 -13.70
CA ASP A 544 4.66 12.18 -13.88
C ASP A 544 5.03 11.90 -15.35
N LEU A 545 4.02 11.71 -16.21
CA LEU A 545 4.22 11.48 -17.64
C LEU A 545 4.67 12.75 -18.38
N ARG A 546 5.58 12.56 -19.35
CA ARG A 546 6.05 13.56 -20.31
C ARG A 546 5.96 12.99 -21.72
N LEU A 547 4.82 13.20 -22.34
CA LEU A 547 4.45 12.58 -23.59
C LEU A 547 4.93 13.43 -24.77
N ALA A 548 6.14 13.16 -25.29
CA ALA A 548 6.67 13.80 -26.48
C ALA A 548 6.13 13.14 -27.76
N PRO A 549 5.68 13.91 -28.78
CA PRO A 549 5.21 13.36 -30.04
C PRO A 549 6.35 12.65 -30.77
N LEU A 550 6.09 11.45 -31.27
CA LEU A 550 7.02 10.79 -32.21
C LEU A 550 6.79 11.30 -33.63
N PRO A 551 7.87 11.42 -34.43
CA PRO A 551 7.71 11.69 -35.85
C PRO A 551 6.74 10.67 -36.47
N ALA A 552 5.82 11.13 -37.32
CA ALA A 552 5.01 10.20 -38.09
C ALA A 552 5.96 9.29 -38.90
N ASP A 553 5.76 7.98 -38.82
CA ASP A 553 6.48 7.08 -39.70
C ASP A 553 6.27 7.56 -41.14
N LYS A 554 7.36 7.85 -41.83
CA LYS A 554 7.26 8.14 -43.28
C LYS A 554 6.73 6.88 -43.94
N PRO A 555 5.68 6.97 -44.78
CA PRO A 555 5.07 5.83 -45.44
C PRO A 555 6.07 5.07 -46.29
#